data_77eeef1a50bfac0d34e91e9127d13f53
#
_entry.id   77eeef1a50bfac0d34e91e9127d13f53
#
_cell.length_a   1.000
_cell.length_b   1.000
_cell.length_c   1.000
_cell.angle_alpha   90.00
_cell.angle_beta   90.00
_cell.angle_gamma   90.00
#
_symmetry.space_group_name_H-M   'P 1'
#
loop_
_entity.id
_entity.type
_entity.pdbx_description
1 polymer ?
#
loop_
_entity_poly.entity_id
_entity_poly.type
_entity_poly.pdbx_seq_one_letter_code
_entity_poly.pdbx_strand_id
1 'polypeptide(L)'
;MQSDAGEPPCLHHSFCHAKALAAVVNAETEPADFSETVLSCETEYGVKSFQSGNLLLVSKYGWRATFSSIDIVFYRGAENYGGSMNLLWHKAIGPICAATMHEYVPSEPLNMQYLRHSDSSPCMTPRIVIGNYSSDCDKSVVLTHMSYSDKLIVTAHGEDWWVDFTFAPNKLTIEARCDR
;
A
#
# COMPACT_ATOMS: atom_id res chain seq x y z
N MET A 1 -5.19 -19.53 -0.70
CA MET A 1 -5.65 -18.56 0.31
C MET A 1 -7.09 -18.87 0.59
N GLN A 2 -7.38 -19.27 1.79
CA GLN A 2 -8.76 -19.36 2.27
C GLN A 2 -9.05 -18.06 2.99
N SER A 3 -10.10 -17.36 2.60
CA SER A 3 -10.58 -16.26 3.42
C SER A 3 -11.24 -16.86 4.65
N ASP A 4 -10.90 -16.38 5.83
CA ASP A 4 -11.52 -16.81 7.10
C ASP A 4 -13.01 -16.43 7.18
N ALA A 5 -13.51 -15.68 6.21
CA ALA A 5 -14.89 -15.21 6.13
C ALA A 5 -15.86 -16.22 5.47
N GLY A 6 -15.44 -17.43 5.17
CA GLY A 6 -16.28 -18.44 4.51
C GLY A 6 -16.60 -18.16 3.05
N GLU A 7 -15.89 -17.25 2.43
CA GLU A 7 -15.98 -17.02 0.99
C GLU A 7 -15.38 -18.20 0.22
N PRO A 8 -16.02 -18.66 -0.86
CA PRO A 8 -15.43 -19.69 -1.69
C PRO A 8 -14.11 -19.20 -2.28
N PRO A 9 -13.08 -20.04 -2.36
CA PRO A 9 -11.81 -19.64 -2.96
C PRO A 9 -12.07 -19.19 -4.40
N CYS A 10 -11.46 -18.09 -4.79
CA CYS A 10 -11.54 -17.63 -6.16
C CYS A 10 -10.88 -18.66 -7.08
N LEU A 11 -11.70 -19.37 -7.87
CA LEU A 11 -11.27 -20.45 -8.74
C LEU A 11 -10.17 -19.97 -9.71
N HIS A 12 -10.27 -18.74 -10.19
CA HIS A 12 -9.28 -18.14 -11.08
C HIS A 12 -7.90 -18.00 -10.41
N HIS A 13 -7.85 -17.47 -9.20
CA HIS A 13 -6.59 -17.35 -8.45
C HIS A 13 -6.00 -18.72 -8.12
N SER A 14 -6.83 -19.66 -7.68
CA SER A 14 -6.37 -21.02 -7.41
C SER A 14 -5.80 -21.71 -8.65
N PHE A 15 -6.42 -21.51 -9.80
CA PHE A 15 -5.92 -22.02 -11.07
C PHE A 15 -4.59 -21.37 -11.49
N CYS A 16 -4.45 -20.08 -11.34
CA CYS A 16 -3.20 -19.37 -11.63
C CYS A 16 -2.05 -19.85 -10.73
N HIS A 17 -2.30 -20.05 -9.44
CA HIS A 17 -1.29 -20.60 -8.53
C HIS A 17 -0.91 -22.03 -8.86
N ALA A 18 -1.89 -22.88 -9.16
CA ALA A 18 -1.63 -24.28 -9.57
C ALA A 18 -0.81 -24.34 -10.86
N LYS A 19 -1.12 -23.48 -11.83
CA LYS A 19 -0.36 -23.38 -13.09
C LYS A 19 1.08 -22.92 -12.86
N ALA A 20 1.29 -21.92 -12.02
CA ALA A 20 2.62 -21.43 -11.69
C ALA A 20 3.44 -22.52 -10.96
N LEU A 21 2.84 -23.20 -9.98
CA LEU A 21 3.48 -24.31 -9.27
C LEU A 21 3.83 -25.46 -10.20
N ALA A 22 2.92 -25.84 -11.10
CA ALA A 22 3.19 -26.89 -12.08
C ALA A 22 4.34 -26.51 -13.03
N ALA A 23 4.45 -25.23 -13.42
CA ALA A 23 5.56 -24.75 -14.23
C ALA A 23 6.91 -24.88 -13.49
N VAL A 24 6.94 -24.56 -12.20
CA VAL A 24 8.15 -24.72 -11.36
C VAL A 24 8.53 -26.20 -11.20
N VAL A 25 7.56 -27.06 -10.90
CA VAL A 25 7.79 -28.51 -10.72
C VAL A 25 8.27 -29.19 -12.01
N ASN A 26 7.76 -28.73 -13.17
CA ASN A 26 8.15 -29.26 -14.46
C ASN A 26 9.39 -28.60 -15.07
N ALA A 27 9.98 -27.60 -14.41
CA ALA A 27 11.24 -27.03 -14.84
C ALA A 27 12.36 -28.07 -14.62
N GLU A 28 12.97 -28.52 -15.71
CA GLU A 28 14.10 -29.48 -15.69
C GLU A 28 15.45 -28.78 -15.29
N THR A 29 15.37 -27.62 -14.71
CA THR A 29 16.55 -26.87 -14.29
C THR A 29 16.82 -27.13 -12.82
N GLU A 30 18.09 -27.39 -12.48
CA GLU A 30 18.55 -27.39 -11.10
C GLU A 30 18.12 -26.08 -10.41
N PRO A 31 17.67 -26.14 -9.17
CA PRO A 31 17.35 -24.94 -8.41
C PRO A 31 18.56 -24.01 -8.41
N ALA A 32 18.37 -22.78 -8.84
CA ALA A 32 19.41 -21.79 -8.74
C ALA A 32 19.78 -21.59 -7.25
N ASP A 33 21.08 -21.53 -6.97
CA ASP A 33 21.55 -21.16 -5.64
C ASP A 33 21.34 -19.67 -5.45
N PHE A 34 20.35 -19.31 -4.62
CA PHE A 34 20.01 -17.95 -4.27
C PHE A 34 20.67 -17.49 -2.96
N SER A 35 21.55 -18.30 -2.37
CA SER A 35 22.13 -18.01 -1.06
C SER A 35 22.93 -16.70 -1.00
N GLU A 36 23.49 -16.27 -2.13
CA GLU A 36 24.23 -15.01 -2.27
C GLU A 36 23.48 -13.92 -3.03
N THR A 37 22.25 -14.20 -3.45
CA THR A 37 21.47 -13.27 -4.25
C THR A 37 20.72 -12.30 -3.36
N VAL A 38 21.14 -11.05 -3.34
CA VAL A 38 20.36 -9.98 -2.70
C VAL A 38 19.12 -9.70 -3.52
N LEU A 39 17.95 -9.91 -2.93
CA LEU A 39 16.69 -9.62 -3.60
C LEU A 39 16.52 -8.10 -3.78
N SER A 40 15.91 -7.69 -4.89
CA SER A 40 15.68 -6.26 -5.15
C SER A 40 14.83 -5.58 -4.08
N CYS A 41 13.98 -6.31 -3.38
CA CYS A 41 13.20 -5.80 -2.23
C CYS A 41 14.07 -5.57 -0.98
N GLU A 42 15.24 -6.18 -0.87
CA GLU A 42 16.19 -5.99 0.23
C GLU A 42 17.13 -4.81 -0.01
N THR A 43 17.25 -4.37 -1.27
CA THR A 43 18.13 -3.26 -1.65
C THR A 43 17.48 -1.92 -1.28
N GLU A 44 18.26 -1.07 -0.63
CA GLU A 44 17.84 0.31 -0.36
C GLU A 44 18.11 1.19 -1.60
N TYR A 45 17.07 1.81 -2.12
CA TYR A 45 17.12 2.67 -3.31
C TYR A 45 16.63 4.10 -3.07
N GLY A 46 16.22 4.43 -1.85
CA GLY A 46 15.61 5.72 -1.53
C GLY A 46 14.13 5.76 -1.89
N VAL A 47 13.79 6.45 -2.97
CA VAL A 47 12.41 6.58 -3.46
C VAL A 47 12.30 6.15 -4.91
N LYS A 48 11.25 5.40 -5.23
CA LYS A 48 10.79 5.16 -6.61
C LYS A 48 9.39 5.72 -6.79
N SER A 49 9.23 6.57 -7.81
CA SER A 49 7.94 7.14 -8.18
C SER A 49 7.46 6.53 -9.50
N PHE A 50 6.20 6.11 -9.51
CA PHE A 50 5.49 5.58 -10.67
C PHE A 50 4.40 6.57 -11.05
N GLN A 51 4.70 7.52 -11.92
CA GLN A 51 3.81 8.63 -12.28
C GLN A 51 2.48 8.17 -12.86
N SER A 52 2.50 7.15 -13.72
CA SER A 52 1.27 6.60 -14.32
C SER A 52 0.33 5.94 -13.32
N GLY A 53 0.84 5.52 -12.17
CA GLY A 53 0.07 4.90 -11.09
C GLY A 53 -0.06 5.78 -9.86
N ASN A 54 0.46 7.01 -9.88
CA ASN A 54 0.53 7.90 -8.71
C ASN A 54 0.98 7.16 -7.43
N LEU A 55 1.96 6.27 -7.61
CA LEU A 55 2.49 5.42 -6.56
C LEU A 55 3.92 5.83 -6.22
N LEU A 56 4.22 5.91 -4.94
CA LEU A 56 5.55 6.22 -4.43
C LEU A 56 5.97 5.12 -3.47
N LEU A 57 7.14 4.53 -3.72
CA LEU A 57 7.74 3.50 -2.89
C LEU A 57 8.97 4.05 -2.19
N VAL A 58 9.06 3.80 -0.89
CA VAL A 58 10.22 4.14 -0.04
C VAL A 58 10.99 2.88 0.32
N SER A 59 12.32 2.95 0.18
CA SER A 59 13.26 1.93 0.65
C SER A 59 14.52 2.61 1.17
N LYS A 60 14.53 3.00 2.44
CA LYS A 60 15.62 3.74 3.07
C LYS A 60 15.71 3.48 4.56
N TYR A 61 16.90 3.40 5.09
CA TYR A 61 17.20 3.21 6.52
C TYR A 61 16.51 1.98 7.15
N GLY A 62 16.31 0.92 6.37
CA GLY A 62 15.57 -0.26 6.80
C GLY A 62 14.05 -0.12 6.74
N TRP A 63 13.53 1.05 6.43
CA TRP A 63 12.11 1.30 6.20
C TRP A 63 11.69 0.89 4.80
N ARG A 64 10.47 0.36 4.71
CA ARG A 64 9.73 0.16 3.46
C ARG A 64 8.35 0.75 3.65
N ALA A 65 7.96 1.64 2.74
CA ALA A 65 6.63 2.23 2.76
C ALA A 65 6.10 2.40 1.34
N THR A 66 4.78 2.36 1.20
CA THR A 66 4.09 2.67 -0.05
C THR A 66 3.08 3.77 0.18
N PHE A 67 3.02 4.69 -0.77
CA PHE A 67 2.05 5.80 -0.78
C PHE A 67 1.32 5.80 -2.12
N SER A 68 0.05 6.15 -2.11
CA SER A 68 -0.72 6.31 -3.35
C SER A 68 -1.61 7.54 -3.30
N SER A 69 -1.77 8.16 -4.48
CA SER A 69 -2.72 9.25 -4.71
C SER A 69 -3.61 8.97 -5.92
N ILE A 70 -3.87 7.71 -6.21
CA ILE A 70 -4.71 7.28 -7.34
C ILE A 70 -6.12 6.96 -6.89
N ASP A 71 -7.09 7.46 -7.63
CA ASP A 71 -8.50 7.09 -7.49
C ASP A 71 -8.73 5.70 -8.10
N ILE A 72 -9.08 4.73 -7.28
CA ILE A 72 -9.44 3.39 -7.74
C ILE A 72 -10.95 3.37 -7.99
N VAL A 73 -11.33 3.43 -9.26
CA VAL A 73 -12.74 3.51 -9.68
C VAL A 73 -13.50 2.18 -9.54
N PHE A 74 -12.81 1.07 -9.36
CA PHE A 74 -13.40 -0.28 -9.36
C PHE A 74 -14.25 -0.62 -8.14
N TYR A 75 -14.01 0.01 -7.01
CA TYR A 75 -14.72 -0.29 -5.78
C TYR A 75 -15.23 1.00 -5.15
N ARG A 76 -16.53 1.06 -4.85
CA ARG A 76 -17.04 2.11 -4.00
C ARG A 76 -16.47 1.94 -2.59
N GLY A 77 -16.00 3.02 -2.00
CA GLY A 77 -15.40 2.95 -0.67
C GLY A 77 -13.92 2.52 -0.63
N ALA A 78 -13.28 2.31 -1.76
CA ALA A 78 -11.83 2.11 -1.85
C ALA A 78 -11.09 3.45 -1.72
N GLU A 79 -11.19 4.09 -0.57
CA GLU A 79 -10.92 5.51 -0.38
C GLU A 79 -9.55 5.82 0.22
N ASN A 80 -8.56 4.95 0.07
CA ASN A 80 -7.21 5.20 0.58
C ASN A 80 -6.27 5.72 -0.51
N TYR A 81 -6.69 6.72 -1.25
CA TYR A 81 -5.93 7.27 -2.39
C TYR A 81 -5.41 8.68 -2.16
N GLY A 82 -5.83 9.37 -1.12
CA GLY A 82 -5.45 10.74 -0.83
C GLY A 82 -4.05 10.88 -0.25
N GLY A 83 -3.02 10.41 -0.95
CA GLY A 83 -1.64 10.43 -0.47
C GLY A 83 -1.41 9.49 0.71
N SER A 84 -2.26 8.47 0.86
CA SER A 84 -2.23 7.56 1.99
C SER A 84 -0.98 6.70 2.00
N MET A 85 -0.41 6.49 3.18
CA MET A 85 0.58 5.46 3.42
C MET A 85 -0.10 4.10 3.51
N ASN A 86 0.00 3.30 2.44
CA ASN A 86 -0.71 2.03 2.31
C ASN A 86 -0.02 0.87 3.01
N LEU A 87 1.29 0.93 3.14
CA LEU A 87 2.09 -0.05 3.83
C LEU A 87 3.24 0.65 4.56
N LEU A 88 3.48 0.22 5.79
CA LEU A 88 4.70 0.53 6.53
C LEU A 88 5.30 -0.76 7.09
N TRP A 89 6.55 -0.97 6.78
CA TRP A 89 7.35 -2.11 7.23
C TRP A 89 8.75 -1.65 7.63
N HIS A 90 9.36 -2.32 8.59
CA HIS A 90 10.74 -2.07 8.98
C HIS A 90 11.51 -3.39 9.15
N LYS A 91 12.75 -3.43 8.67
CA LYS A 91 13.58 -4.66 8.64
C LYS A 91 13.76 -5.36 10.00
N ALA A 92 13.74 -4.61 11.10
CA ALA A 92 13.92 -5.16 12.45
C ALA A 92 12.60 -5.60 13.10
N ILE A 93 11.44 -5.16 12.61
CA ILE A 93 10.14 -5.35 13.27
C ILE A 93 9.18 -6.14 12.37
N GLY A 94 9.35 -6.03 11.05
CA GLY A 94 8.40 -6.54 10.07
C GLY A 94 7.30 -5.52 9.73
N PRO A 95 6.10 -5.97 9.32
CA PRO A 95 4.98 -5.10 9.01
C PRO A 95 4.48 -4.38 10.27
N ILE A 96 4.25 -3.07 10.14
CA ILE A 96 3.81 -2.19 11.22
C ILE A 96 2.36 -1.78 11.02
N CYS A 97 2.03 -1.30 9.83
CA CYS A 97 0.64 -1.03 9.46
C CYS A 97 0.40 -1.22 7.97
N ALA A 98 -0.85 -1.48 7.63
CA ALA A 98 -1.35 -1.51 6.27
C ALA A 98 -2.70 -0.79 6.23
N ALA A 99 -2.87 0.08 5.25
CA ALA A 99 -4.15 0.71 5.02
C ALA A 99 -5.13 -0.31 4.42
N THR A 100 -6.36 -0.26 4.91
CA THR A 100 -7.48 -1.04 4.39
C THR A 100 -8.49 -0.11 3.76
N MET A 101 -9.36 -0.62 2.91
CA MET A 101 -10.51 0.14 2.42
C MET A 101 -11.42 0.54 3.58
N HIS A 102 -11.99 1.74 3.52
CA HIS A 102 -12.98 2.21 4.48
C HIS A 102 -14.25 1.38 4.45
N GLU A 103 -14.71 1.09 3.26
CA GLU A 103 -15.91 0.34 2.99
C GLU A 103 -15.69 -0.48 1.72
N TYR A 104 -15.94 -1.76 1.77
CA TYR A 104 -15.94 -2.62 0.60
C TYR A 104 -17.37 -2.79 0.09
N VAL A 105 -17.73 -2.07 -0.97
CA VAL A 105 -19.01 -2.25 -1.64
C VAL A 105 -18.75 -2.98 -2.95
N PRO A 106 -19.16 -4.25 -3.07
CA PRO A 106 -18.97 -4.99 -4.31
C PRO A 106 -19.70 -4.34 -5.46
N SER A 107 -18.98 -3.96 -6.51
CA SER A 107 -19.55 -3.43 -7.75
C SER A 107 -19.56 -4.43 -8.89
N GLU A 108 -19.00 -5.61 -8.67
CA GLU A 108 -18.90 -6.69 -9.65
C GLU A 108 -20.21 -7.46 -9.78
N PRO A 109 -20.42 -8.18 -10.90
CA PRO A 109 -21.59 -9.04 -11.09
C PRO A 109 -21.75 -10.07 -9.96
N LEU A 110 -22.99 -10.34 -9.57
CA LEU A 110 -23.31 -11.25 -8.46
C LEU A 110 -22.75 -12.67 -8.58
N ASN A 111 -22.41 -13.11 -9.77
CA ASN A 111 -21.80 -14.42 -10.00
C ASN A 111 -20.32 -14.47 -9.58
N MET A 112 -19.70 -13.34 -9.34
CA MET A 112 -18.30 -13.25 -8.90
C MET A 112 -18.17 -13.04 -7.40
N GLN A 113 -19.28 -12.78 -6.69
CA GLN A 113 -19.27 -12.50 -5.28
C GLN A 113 -20.35 -13.27 -4.54
N TYR A 114 -19.96 -13.94 -3.47
CA TYR A 114 -20.89 -14.77 -2.69
C TYR A 114 -21.69 -13.97 -1.67
N LEU A 115 -21.09 -12.97 -1.07
CA LEU A 115 -21.71 -12.19 0.00
C LEU A 115 -21.70 -10.71 -0.32
N ARG A 116 -22.80 -10.04 0.02
CA ARG A 116 -22.95 -8.59 -0.06
C ARG A 116 -22.68 -8.02 1.33
N HIS A 117 -21.45 -7.92 1.69
CA HIS A 117 -21.07 -7.19 2.88
C HIS A 117 -20.46 -5.87 2.49
N SER A 118 -21.02 -4.78 2.97
CA SER A 118 -20.27 -3.57 3.20
C SER A 118 -19.46 -3.84 4.46
N ASP A 119 -18.17 -4.05 4.33
CA ASP A 119 -17.28 -4.17 5.47
C ASP A 119 -16.68 -2.79 5.73
N SER A 120 -17.10 -2.14 6.80
CA SER A 120 -16.54 -0.88 7.24
C SER A 120 -15.48 -1.15 8.29
N SER A 121 -14.26 -1.45 7.87
CA SER A 121 -13.13 -1.54 8.77
C SER A 121 -12.44 -0.18 8.95
N PRO A 122 -11.87 0.13 10.13
CA PRO A 122 -11.10 1.35 10.31
C PRO A 122 -9.91 1.37 9.36
N CYS A 123 -9.75 2.45 8.61
CA CYS A 123 -8.58 2.65 7.79
C CYS A 123 -7.33 2.86 8.67
N MET A 124 -6.33 2.01 8.52
CA MET A 124 -5.09 2.03 9.29
C MET A 124 -4.01 2.86 8.60
N THR A 125 -4.34 4.09 8.24
CA THR A 125 -3.38 5.07 7.68
C THR A 125 -3.44 6.38 8.45
N PRO A 126 -2.30 7.06 8.68
CA PRO A 126 -2.28 8.43 9.18
C PRO A 126 -3.03 9.37 8.23
N ARG A 127 -4.00 10.11 8.76
CA ARG A 127 -4.84 11.03 8.00
C ARG A 127 -5.34 12.17 8.86
N ILE A 128 -5.79 13.24 8.20
CA ILE A 128 -6.48 14.37 8.84
C ILE A 128 -7.98 14.17 8.65
N VAL A 129 -8.74 14.27 9.75
CA VAL A 129 -10.21 14.17 9.71
C VAL A 129 -10.80 15.43 10.33
N ILE A 130 -11.66 16.14 9.57
CA ILE A 130 -12.37 17.34 10.02
C ILE A 130 -13.83 17.24 9.60
N GLY A 131 -14.72 17.02 10.56
CA GLY A 131 -16.14 16.76 10.26
C GLY A 131 -16.29 15.56 9.33
N ASN A 132 -16.86 15.78 8.16
CA ASN A 132 -17.05 14.76 7.13
C ASN A 132 -15.90 14.66 6.11
N TYR A 133 -14.88 15.49 6.26
CA TYR A 133 -13.70 15.46 5.40
C TYR A 133 -12.64 14.52 5.95
N SER A 134 -12.03 13.72 5.07
CA SER A 134 -10.88 12.88 5.38
C SER A 134 -9.84 13.01 4.28
N SER A 135 -8.60 13.28 4.66
CA SER A 135 -7.51 13.55 3.70
C SER A 135 -7.17 12.35 2.83
N ASP A 136 -7.41 11.13 3.31
CA ASP A 136 -7.19 9.90 2.56
C ASP A 136 -8.21 9.67 1.43
N CYS A 137 -9.30 10.48 1.40
CA CYS A 137 -10.31 10.52 0.34
C CYS A 137 -10.16 11.73 -0.59
N ASP A 138 -9.12 12.53 -0.43
CA ASP A 138 -8.89 13.73 -1.23
C ASP A 138 -8.25 13.38 -2.58
N LYS A 139 -8.95 13.71 -3.67
CA LYS A 139 -8.52 13.42 -5.05
C LYS A 139 -7.51 14.43 -5.60
N SER A 140 -7.36 15.56 -4.94
CA SER A 140 -6.45 16.65 -5.36
C SER A 140 -5.03 16.49 -4.83
N VAL A 141 -4.76 15.43 -4.08
CA VAL A 141 -3.49 15.23 -3.39
C VAL A 141 -2.31 15.09 -4.33
N VAL A 142 -1.25 15.78 -3.98
CA VAL A 142 0.07 15.65 -4.60
C VAL A 142 1.04 14.99 -3.63
N LEU A 143 1.74 13.96 -4.11
CA LEU A 143 2.84 13.32 -3.40
C LEU A 143 4.17 13.89 -3.87
N THR A 144 4.96 14.38 -2.94
CA THR A 144 6.33 14.85 -3.19
C THR A 144 7.31 14.17 -2.24
N HIS A 145 8.61 14.24 -2.56
CA HIS A 145 9.64 13.73 -1.66
C HIS A 145 10.92 14.55 -1.74
N MET A 146 11.66 14.56 -0.65
CA MET A 146 12.97 15.19 -0.54
C MET A 146 13.93 14.26 0.22
N SER A 147 15.10 14.01 -0.36
CA SER A 147 16.15 13.18 0.24
C SER A 147 17.29 14.04 0.76
N TYR A 148 17.64 13.82 2.02
CA TYR A 148 18.80 14.41 2.70
C TYR A 148 19.80 13.32 3.07
N SER A 149 20.95 13.69 3.57
CA SER A 149 21.98 12.74 4.00
C SER A 149 21.55 11.88 5.19
N ASP A 150 20.74 12.43 6.08
CA ASP A 150 20.33 11.86 7.37
C ASP A 150 18.85 11.49 7.44
N LYS A 151 18.04 11.92 6.47
CA LYS A 151 16.60 11.67 6.44
C LYS A 151 16.03 11.68 5.02
N LEU A 152 14.85 11.09 4.89
CA LEU A 152 14.00 11.14 3.72
C LEU A 152 12.63 11.63 4.15
N ILE A 153 12.09 12.63 3.45
CA ILE A 153 10.76 13.17 3.72
C ILE A 153 9.86 12.83 2.54
N VAL A 154 8.70 12.25 2.81
CA VAL A 154 7.58 12.14 1.88
C VAL A 154 6.50 13.07 2.37
N THR A 155 5.99 13.92 1.50
CA THR A 155 4.90 14.84 1.79
C THR A 155 3.69 14.50 0.94
N ALA A 156 2.56 14.27 1.59
CA ALA A 156 1.25 14.28 0.97
C ALA A 156 0.59 15.62 1.28
N HIS A 157 0.13 16.34 0.27
CA HIS A 157 -0.54 17.62 0.50
C HIS A 157 -1.76 17.80 -0.42
N GLY A 158 -2.84 18.28 0.17
CA GLY A 158 -4.01 18.81 -0.52
C GLY A 158 -3.95 20.33 -0.63
N GLU A 159 -5.10 20.97 -0.76
CA GLU A 159 -5.20 22.43 -0.89
C GLU A 159 -4.80 23.16 0.40
N ASP A 160 -5.31 22.71 1.56
CA ASP A 160 -5.18 23.40 2.85
C ASP A 160 -4.55 22.50 3.93
N TRP A 161 -3.91 21.40 3.56
CA TRP A 161 -3.34 20.47 4.52
C TRP A 161 -2.08 19.79 4.00
N TRP A 162 -1.23 19.34 4.93
CA TRP A 162 0.01 18.61 4.68
C TRP A 162 0.18 17.50 5.70
N VAL A 163 0.70 16.37 5.24
CA VAL A 163 1.21 15.31 6.11
C VAL A 163 2.63 14.98 5.66
N ASP A 164 3.58 15.21 6.54
CA ASP A 164 5.00 14.92 6.32
C ASP A 164 5.38 13.62 7.02
N PHE A 165 5.94 12.68 6.28
CA PHE A 165 6.48 11.42 6.76
C PHE A 165 8.01 11.49 6.69
N THR A 166 8.67 11.71 7.82
CA THR A 166 10.13 11.83 7.91
C THR A 166 10.74 10.51 8.36
N PHE A 167 11.40 9.82 7.45
CA PHE A 167 12.14 8.58 7.68
C PHE A 167 13.59 8.88 8.04
N ALA A 168 14.03 8.47 9.22
CA ALA A 168 15.42 8.50 9.69
C ALA A 168 15.86 7.09 10.14
N PRO A 169 17.15 6.82 10.36
CA PRO A 169 17.64 5.47 10.66
C PRO A 169 16.91 4.71 11.78
N ASN A 170 16.49 5.41 12.81
CA ASN A 170 15.84 4.80 13.99
C ASN A 170 14.48 5.40 14.33
N LYS A 171 13.92 6.22 13.44
CA LYS A 171 12.70 6.97 13.74
C LYS A 171 11.92 7.27 12.47
N LEU A 172 10.61 7.06 12.54
CA LEU A 172 9.63 7.68 11.66
C LEU A 172 8.90 8.78 12.44
N THR A 173 8.88 10.00 11.90
CA THR A 173 8.08 11.11 12.43
C THR A 173 6.97 11.41 11.43
N ILE A 174 5.75 11.55 11.92
CA ILE A 174 4.59 11.94 11.10
C ILE A 174 4.07 13.24 11.68
N GLU A 175 4.05 14.28 10.85
CA GLU A 175 3.58 15.61 11.21
C GLU A 175 2.45 16.00 10.27
N ALA A 176 1.31 16.38 10.84
CA ALA A 176 0.15 16.81 10.08
C ALA A 176 -0.16 18.28 10.39
N ARG A 177 -0.48 19.04 9.36
CA ARG A 177 -0.88 20.45 9.44
C ARG A 177 -2.12 20.68 8.60
N CYS A 178 -3.03 21.48 9.09
CA CYS A 178 -4.25 21.86 8.38
C CYS A 178 -4.59 23.31 8.72
N ASP A 179 -4.89 24.10 7.70
CA ASP A 179 -5.25 25.52 7.79
C ASP A 179 -6.77 25.76 7.75
N ARG A 180 -7.58 24.70 7.93
CA ARG A 180 -9.06 24.73 7.97
C ARG A 180 -9.60 25.04 9.35
#